data_d47c1fc127bb4e8952b2c3aadef4eca3
#
_entry.id   d47c1fc127bb4e8952b2c3aadef4eca3
#
_cell.length_a   1.000
_cell.length_b   1.000
_cell.length_c   1.000
_cell.angle_alpha   90.00
_cell.angle_beta   90.00
_cell.angle_gamma   90.00
#
_symmetry.space_group_name_H-M   'P 1'
#
loop_
_entity.id
_entity.type
_entity.pdbx_description
1 polymer ?
#
loop_
_entity_poly.entity_id
_entity_poly.type
_entity_poly.pdbx_seq_one_letter_code
_entity_poly.pdbx_strand_id
1 'polypeptide(L)'
;MDAKQRIARRVAQELRDGDIVNLGIGLPTMVANYLPEGIHITLQSENGFLGLGPVTTAHPDLVNAGGQPCGDLPGAAMFDSAMSFALIRGGHIDACVLGGLQVDEEANLANWVVPGKMVPGMGGAMDLVTGSAK
;
A
#
# COMPACT_ATOMS: atom_id res chain seq x y z
N MET A 1 -1.11 -2.78 23.99
CA MET A 1 -1.02 -2.81 22.48
C MET A 1 -2.39 -3.20 21.94
N ASP A 2 -3.01 -2.36 21.14
CA ASP A 2 -4.29 -2.67 20.53
C ASP A 2 -4.14 -3.65 19.34
N ALA A 3 -5.28 -4.15 18.84
CA ALA A 3 -5.27 -5.14 17.76
C ALA A 3 -4.64 -4.59 16.45
N LYS A 4 -4.88 -3.32 16.14
CA LYS A 4 -4.34 -2.68 14.93
C LYS A 4 -2.81 -2.58 14.98
N GLN A 5 -2.27 -2.17 16.12
CA GLN A 5 -0.83 -2.11 16.33
C GLN A 5 -0.18 -3.49 16.22
N ARG A 6 -0.85 -4.52 16.77
CA ARG A 6 -0.36 -5.90 16.68
C ARG A 6 -0.28 -6.38 15.24
N ILE A 7 -1.33 -6.12 14.47
CA ILE A 7 -1.38 -6.48 13.03
C ILE A 7 -0.27 -5.75 12.28
N ALA A 8 -0.16 -4.43 12.43
CA ALA A 8 0.83 -3.62 11.72
C ALA A 8 2.27 -4.08 12.05
N ARG A 9 2.57 -4.35 13.31
CA ARG A 9 3.88 -4.88 13.74
C ARG A 9 4.18 -6.25 13.13
N ARG A 10 3.18 -7.13 13.09
CA ARG A 10 3.38 -8.47 12.52
C ARG A 10 3.65 -8.39 11.02
N VAL A 11 2.90 -7.58 10.30
CA VAL A 11 3.09 -7.37 8.86
C VAL A 11 4.45 -6.75 8.56
N ALA A 12 4.89 -5.77 9.35
CA ALA A 12 6.20 -5.13 9.15
C ALA A 12 7.38 -6.13 9.18
N GLN A 13 7.24 -7.25 9.90
CA GLN A 13 8.26 -8.30 9.95
C GLN A 13 8.40 -9.12 8.64
N GLU A 14 7.42 -9.03 7.75
CA GLU A 14 7.48 -9.69 6.44
C GLU A 14 8.24 -8.88 5.39
N LEU A 15 8.52 -7.60 5.67
CA LEU A 15 9.19 -6.69 4.76
C LEU A 15 10.70 -6.79 4.91
N ARG A 16 11.40 -6.60 3.79
CA ARG A 16 12.87 -6.68 3.70
C ARG A 16 13.45 -5.32 3.33
N ASP A 17 14.71 -5.14 3.65
CA ASP A 17 15.44 -3.94 3.23
C ASP A 17 15.48 -3.84 1.71
N GLY A 18 15.14 -2.67 1.18
CA GLY A 18 15.06 -2.40 -0.25
C GLY A 18 13.73 -2.76 -0.92
N ASP A 19 12.77 -3.36 -0.22
CA ASP A 19 11.45 -3.68 -0.79
C ASP A 19 10.73 -2.43 -1.29
N ILE A 20 10.09 -2.54 -2.44
CA ILE A 20 9.10 -1.57 -2.95
C ILE A 20 7.73 -2.05 -2.50
N VAL A 21 7.04 -1.22 -1.72
CA VAL A 21 5.84 -1.64 -0.99
C VAL A 21 4.67 -0.70 -1.29
N ASN A 22 3.53 -1.28 -1.64
CA ASN A 22 2.26 -0.55 -1.68
C ASN A 22 1.49 -0.80 -0.39
N LEU A 23 1.17 0.27 0.33
CA LEU A 23 0.34 0.22 1.53
C LEU A 23 -1.05 0.76 1.24
N GLY A 24 -2.05 -0.09 1.38
CA GLY A 24 -3.45 0.29 1.26
C GLY A 24 -3.88 1.33 2.29
N ILE A 25 -5.04 1.91 2.08
CA ILE A 25 -5.61 2.98 2.90
C ILE A 25 -5.97 2.46 4.30
N GLY A 26 -5.81 3.29 5.31
CA GLY A 26 -6.20 2.99 6.69
C GLY A 26 -5.17 2.18 7.44
N LEU A 27 -5.55 1.04 8.01
CA LEU A 27 -4.65 0.22 8.83
C LEU A 27 -3.33 -0.15 8.16
N PRO A 28 -3.28 -0.51 6.87
CA PRO A 28 -2.02 -0.81 6.20
C PRO A 28 -0.97 0.29 6.28
N THR A 29 -1.36 1.56 6.27
CA THR A 29 -0.40 2.67 6.37
C THR A 29 0.39 2.67 7.68
N MET A 30 -0.16 2.07 8.74
CA MET A 30 0.52 1.96 10.03
C MET A 30 1.77 1.06 9.98
N VAL A 31 1.86 0.17 9.00
CA VAL A 31 2.99 -0.78 8.86
C VAL A 31 4.31 -0.05 8.78
N ALA A 32 4.37 1.08 8.07
CA ALA A 32 5.58 1.88 7.92
C ALA A 32 6.13 2.41 9.27
N ASN A 33 5.31 2.52 10.30
CA ASN A 33 5.72 3.00 11.62
C ASN A 33 6.38 1.90 12.49
N TYR A 34 6.38 0.67 12.03
CA TYR A 34 6.84 -0.50 12.81
C TYR A 34 7.90 -1.33 12.10
N LEU A 35 8.56 -0.76 11.11
CA LEU A 35 9.66 -1.45 10.42
C LEU A 35 10.75 -1.83 11.41
N PRO A 36 11.33 -3.02 11.30
CA PRO A 36 12.50 -3.40 12.08
C PRO A 36 13.67 -2.45 11.83
N GLU A 37 14.56 -2.34 12.82
CA GLU A 37 15.77 -1.53 12.69
C GLU A 37 16.61 -1.99 11.49
N GLY A 38 17.09 -1.05 10.70
CA GLY A 38 17.89 -1.30 9.51
C GLY A 38 17.10 -1.69 8.25
N ILE A 39 15.77 -1.79 8.35
CA ILE A 39 14.92 -2.07 7.19
C ILE A 39 14.39 -0.75 6.61
N HIS A 40 14.74 -0.48 5.36
CA HIS A 40 14.28 0.68 4.61
C HIS A 40 13.47 0.20 3.41
N ILE A 41 12.28 0.72 3.26
CA ILE A 41 11.39 0.40 2.14
C ILE A 41 11.12 1.65 1.30
N THR A 42 10.80 1.44 0.04
CA THR A 42 10.29 2.51 -0.84
C THR A 42 8.80 2.38 -0.99
N LEU A 43 8.04 3.39 -0.58
CA LEU A 43 6.59 3.38 -0.70
C LEU A 43 6.16 3.76 -2.12
N GLN A 44 5.26 3.00 -2.67
CA GLN A 44 4.60 3.24 -3.96
C GLN A 44 3.12 3.50 -3.72
N SER A 45 2.56 4.42 -4.47
CA SER A 45 1.11 4.67 -4.51
C SER A 45 0.62 4.54 -5.94
N GLU A 46 -0.49 3.81 -6.14
CA GLU A 46 -0.99 3.46 -7.47
C GLU A 46 -1.46 4.66 -8.30
N ASN A 47 -1.71 5.80 -7.67
CA ASN A 47 -2.00 7.04 -8.40
C ASN A 47 -0.81 7.59 -9.21
N GLY A 48 0.39 7.01 -9.05
CA GLY A 48 1.57 7.34 -9.84
C GLY A 48 2.71 7.98 -9.06
N PHE A 49 2.96 7.49 -7.86
CA PHE A 49 4.00 8.04 -6.99
C PHE A 49 4.88 6.93 -6.41
N LEU A 50 6.17 7.05 -6.58
CA LEU A 50 7.19 6.19 -5.97
C LEU A 50 8.10 7.04 -5.08
N GLY A 51 8.32 6.60 -3.83
CA GLY A 51 9.13 7.32 -2.86
C GLY A 51 8.33 8.31 -2.00
N LEU A 52 7.12 7.90 -1.57
CA LEU A 52 6.35 8.69 -0.61
C LEU A 52 7.09 8.80 0.71
N GLY A 53 6.98 9.97 1.31
CA GLY A 53 7.52 10.26 2.63
C GLY A 53 6.52 11.00 3.52
N PRO A 54 6.93 11.34 4.74
CA PRO A 54 6.10 12.14 5.64
C PRO A 54 5.87 13.54 5.05
N VAL A 55 4.74 14.14 5.41
CA VAL A 55 4.44 15.52 5.02
C VAL A 55 5.43 16.45 5.72
N THR A 56 6.38 16.98 4.96
CA THR A 56 7.38 17.95 5.46
C THR A 56 7.06 19.39 5.05
N THR A 57 6.37 19.55 3.93
CA THR A 57 5.87 20.82 3.40
C THR A 57 4.46 20.61 2.90
N ALA A 58 3.58 21.54 3.20
CA ALA A 58 2.20 21.48 2.70
C ALA A 58 2.21 21.77 1.19
N HIS A 59 2.10 20.72 0.39
CA HIS A 59 1.86 20.86 -1.04
C HIS A 59 0.45 20.32 -1.34
N PRO A 60 -0.50 21.18 -1.73
CA PRO A 60 -1.91 20.80 -1.80
C PRO A 60 -2.21 19.72 -2.83
N ASP A 61 -1.36 19.58 -3.85
CA ASP A 61 -1.54 18.64 -4.94
C ASP A 61 -0.82 17.30 -4.72
N LEU A 62 -0.01 17.19 -3.65
CA LEU A 62 0.74 15.98 -3.37
C LEU A 62 -0.04 15.09 -2.41
N VAL A 63 -0.73 14.12 -2.98
CA VAL A 63 -1.59 13.19 -2.24
C VAL A 63 -1.32 11.75 -2.65
N ASN A 64 -1.51 10.82 -1.71
CA ASN A 64 -1.49 9.39 -1.98
C ASN A 64 -2.80 8.94 -2.66
N ALA A 65 -2.90 7.67 -3.01
CA ALA A 65 -4.09 7.11 -3.66
C ALA A 65 -5.37 7.20 -2.80
N GLY A 66 -5.24 7.41 -1.51
CA GLY A 66 -6.36 7.67 -0.60
C GLY A 66 -6.77 9.14 -0.50
N GLY A 67 -6.13 10.02 -1.27
CA GLY A 67 -6.38 11.47 -1.20
C GLY A 67 -5.79 12.14 0.04
N GLN A 68 -4.95 11.46 0.79
CA GLN A 68 -4.29 12.03 1.97
C GLN A 68 -3.01 12.75 1.57
N PRO A 69 -2.71 13.91 2.18
CA PRO A 69 -1.45 14.60 1.96
C PRO A 69 -0.26 13.68 2.24
N CYS A 70 0.74 13.75 1.39
CA CYS A 70 2.01 13.05 1.59
C CYS A 70 3.18 13.95 1.17
N GLY A 71 4.39 13.56 1.55
CA GLY A 71 5.62 14.19 1.11
C GLY A 71 6.37 13.29 0.14
N ASP A 72 7.44 13.80 -0.39
CA ASP A 72 8.37 13.08 -1.25
C ASP A 72 9.73 12.93 -0.56
N LEU A 73 10.38 11.82 -0.82
CA LEU A 73 11.76 11.57 -0.41
C LEU A 73 12.72 11.94 -1.55
N PRO A 74 13.98 12.26 -1.25
CA PRO A 74 14.98 12.45 -2.29
C PRO A 74 15.05 11.25 -3.23
N GLY A 75 14.95 11.50 -4.54
CA GLY A 75 14.90 10.44 -5.55
C GLY A 75 13.49 9.93 -5.87
N ALA A 76 12.46 10.51 -5.29
CA ALA A 76 11.08 10.18 -5.61
C ALA A 76 10.76 10.43 -7.10
N ALA A 77 9.82 9.67 -7.64
CA ALA A 77 9.37 9.79 -9.01
C ALA A 77 7.84 9.85 -9.09
N MET A 78 7.35 10.67 -9.99
CA MET A 78 5.92 10.79 -10.29
C MET A 78 5.69 10.47 -11.76
N PHE A 79 4.62 9.76 -12.04
CA PHE A 79 4.26 9.30 -13.37
C PHE A 79 2.74 9.14 -13.46
N ASP A 80 2.23 8.92 -14.66
CA ASP A 80 0.81 8.70 -14.86
C ASP A 80 0.33 7.35 -14.31
N SER A 81 -0.97 7.19 -14.17
CA SER A 81 -1.57 5.96 -13.63
C SER A 81 -1.33 4.75 -14.54
N ALA A 82 -1.20 4.94 -15.85
CA ALA A 82 -0.90 3.85 -16.77
C ALA A 82 0.48 3.25 -16.49
N MET A 83 1.50 4.08 -16.29
CA MET A 83 2.83 3.63 -15.88
C MET A 83 2.80 2.98 -14.50
N SER A 84 2.07 3.56 -13.55
CA SER A 84 1.94 3.01 -12.21
C SER A 84 1.39 1.59 -12.21
N PHE A 85 0.29 1.35 -12.93
CA PHE A 85 -0.29 0.03 -13.07
C PHE A 85 0.56 -0.92 -13.92
N ALA A 86 1.35 -0.39 -14.87
CA ALA A 86 2.33 -1.20 -15.59
C ALA A 86 3.44 -1.72 -14.66
N LEU A 87 3.90 -0.92 -13.70
CA LEU A 87 4.84 -1.36 -12.68
C LEU A 87 4.24 -2.46 -11.79
N ILE A 88 2.99 -2.30 -11.38
CA ILE A 88 2.27 -3.29 -10.55
C ILE A 88 2.12 -4.60 -11.33
N ARG A 89 1.53 -4.56 -12.52
CA ARG A 89 1.30 -5.75 -13.37
C ARG A 89 2.59 -6.39 -13.86
N GLY A 90 3.64 -5.61 -14.01
CA GLY A 90 4.96 -6.07 -14.42
C GLY A 90 5.76 -6.77 -13.33
N GLY A 91 5.22 -6.88 -12.10
CA GLY A 91 5.89 -7.57 -11.00
C GLY A 91 7.00 -6.76 -10.34
N HIS A 92 6.95 -5.43 -10.43
CA HIS A 92 7.97 -4.55 -9.86
C HIS A 92 7.65 -4.07 -8.44
N ILE A 93 6.55 -4.56 -7.84
CA ILE A 93 6.17 -4.31 -6.45
C ILE A 93 6.47 -5.56 -5.63
N ASP A 94 7.33 -5.44 -4.64
CA ASP A 94 7.78 -6.58 -3.83
C ASP A 94 6.70 -7.04 -2.84
N ALA A 95 5.95 -6.10 -2.28
CA ALA A 95 4.86 -6.42 -1.36
C ALA A 95 3.71 -5.42 -1.46
N CYS A 96 2.49 -5.90 -1.29
CA CYS A 96 1.35 -5.04 -1.04
C CYS A 96 0.62 -5.45 0.23
N VAL A 97 0.13 -4.46 0.97
CA VAL A 97 -0.65 -4.67 2.19
C VAL A 97 -2.01 -4.05 2.00
N LEU A 98 -3.03 -4.87 1.97
CA LEU A 98 -4.40 -4.46 1.70
C LEU A 98 -5.33 -4.75 2.87
N GLY A 99 -6.32 -3.90 3.08
CA GLY A 99 -7.46 -4.22 3.92
C GLY A 99 -8.36 -5.23 3.23
N GLY A 100 -8.70 -6.32 3.89
CA GLY A 100 -9.61 -7.35 3.38
C GLY A 100 -10.96 -7.30 4.06
N LEU A 101 -12.04 -7.45 3.31
CA LEU A 101 -13.39 -7.61 3.86
C LEU A 101 -13.65 -9.06 4.27
N GLN A 102 -13.26 -10.01 3.43
CA GLN A 102 -13.40 -11.45 3.68
C GLN A 102 -12.20 -12.19 3.10
N VAL A 103 -11.67 -13.12 3.86
CA VAL A 103 -10.62 -14.05 3.43
C VAL A 103 -11.03 -15.44 3.87
N ASP A 104 -10.94 -16.42 2.97
CA ASP A 104 -11.21 -17.80 3.30
C ASP A 104 -9.94 -18.56 3.74
N GLU A 105 -10.10 -19.84 4.08
CA GLU A 105 -8.99 -20.69 4.55
C GLU A 105 -7.98 -21.05 3.45
N GLU A 106 -8.35 -20.85 2.18
CA GLU A 106 -7.48 -21.05 1.02
C GLU A 106 -6.76 -19.74 0.61
N ALA A 107 -6.91 -18.69 1.41
CA ALA A 107 -6.36 -17.34 1.17
C ALA A 107 -6.98 -16.61 -0.05
N ASN A 108 -8.21 -16.96 -0.44
CA ASN A 108 -8.95 -16.20 -1.43
C ASN A 108 -9.54 -14.94 -0.79
N LEU A 109 -9.36 -13.80 -1.44
CA LEU A 109 -9.86 -12.51 -0.99
C LEU A 109 -11.14 -12.13 -1.71
N ALA A 110 -12.19 -11.80 -0.96
CA ALA A 110 -13.40 -11.17 -1.47
C ALA A 110 -13.50 -9.75 -0.87
N ASN A 111 -13.38 -8.73 -1.72
CA ASN A 111 -13.19 -7.35 -1.29
C ASN A 111 -14.07 -6.33 -2.03
N TRP A 112 -15.17 -6.76 -2.66
CA TRP A 112 -15.96 -5.91 -3.54
C TRP A 112 -17.36 -5.54 -3.00
N VAL A 113 -17.87 -6.28 -2.04
CA VAL A 113 -19.21 -6.08 -1.49
C VAL A 113 -19.26 -6.32 0.02
N VAL A 114 -20.02 -5.50 0.70
CA VAL A 114 -20.47 -5.78 2.07
C VAL A 114 -21.95 -6.14 1.97
N PRO A 115 -22.33 -7.43 2.10
CA PRO A 115 -23.71 -7.88 1.92
C PRO A 115 -24.71 -7.07 2.75
N GLY A 116 -25.79 -6.60 2.11
CA GLY A 116 -26.84 -5.82 2.76
C GLY A 116 -26.47 -4.37 3.12
N LYS A 117 -25.26 -3.91 2.80
CA LYS A 117 -24.80 -2.55 3.16
C LYS A 117 -24.35 -1.74 1.94
N MET A 118 -23.33 -2.18 1.25
CA MET A 118 -22.73 -1.40 0.16
C MET A 118 -21.95 -2.29 -0.82
N VAL A 119 -21.75 -1.75 -2.01
CA VAL A 119 -20.88 -2.34 -3.05
C VAL A 119 -19.79 -1.34 -3.39
N PRO A 120 -18.70 -1.25 -2.61
CA PRO A 120 -17.62 -0.29 -2.85
C PRO A 120 -16.80 -0.60 -4.11
N GLY A 121 -16.84 -1.84 -4.60
CA GLY A 121 -15.97 -2.31 -5.66
C GLY A 121 -14.57 -2.65 -5.18
N MET A 122 -13.73 -3.16 -6.06
CA MET A 122 -12.36 -3.58 -5.71
C MET A 122 -11.30 -2.50 -5.96
N GLY A 123 -11.59 -1.50 -6.78
CA GLY A 123 -10.57 -0.52 -7.19
C GLY A 123 -9.34 -1.19 -7.82
N GLY A 124 -8.15 -0.74 -7.47
CA GLY A 124 -6.89 -1.32 -7.93
C GLY A 124 -6.43 -2.59 -7.21
N ALA A 125 -7.23 -3.11 -6.26
CA ALA A 125 -6.83 -4.25 -5.44
C ALA A 125 -6.55 -5.52 -6.25
N MET A 126 -7.29 -5.78 -7.32
CA MET A 126 -7.06 -6.95 -8.19
C MET A 126 -5.66 -6.92 -8.83
N ASP A 127 -5.24 -5.76 -9.31
CA ASP A 127 -3.92 -5.58 -9.92
C ASP A 127 -2.81 -5.75 -8.87
N LEU A 128 -2.98 -5.16 -7.69
CA LEU A 128 -2.03 -5.26 -6.59
C LEU A 128 -1.87 -6.69 -6.08
N VAL A 129 -2.98 -7.40 -5.88
CA VAL A 129 -2.96 -8.80 -5.40
C VAL A 129 -2.29 -9.75 -6.40
N THR A 130 -2.48 -9.53 -7.70
CA THR A 130 -1.92 -10.40 -8.73
C THR A 130 -0.53 -9.98 -9.18
N GLY A 131 -0.18 -8.70 -9.07
CA GLY A 131 1.09 -8.15 -9.54
C GLY A 131 2.20 -8.11 -8.50
N SER A 132 1.89 -8.10 -7.21
CA SER A 132 2.89 -8.07 -6.15
C SER A 132 3.49 -9.44 -5.87
N ALA A 133 4.74 -9.48 -5.40
CA ALA A 133 5.41 -10.73 -5.05
C ALA A 133 4.88 -11.34 -3.74
N LYS A 134 4.36 -10.50 -2.85
CA LYS A 134 3.72 -10.86 -1.58
C LYS A 134 2.47 -10.04 -1.36
#